data_f5c497b9f2dddc4fd67001cc7dc7d56a
#
_entry.id   f5c497b9f2dddc4fd67001cc7dc7d56a
#
_cell.length_a   1.000
_cell.length_b   1.000
_cell.length_c   1.000
_cell.angle_alpha   90.00
_cell.angle_beta   90.00
_cell.angle_gamma   90.00
#
_symmetry.space_group_name_H-M   'P 1'
#
loop_
_entity.id
_entity.type
_entity.pdbx_description
1 polymer ?
#
loop_
_entity_poly.entity_id
_entity_poly.type
_entity_poly.pdbx_seq_one_letter_code
_entity_poly.pdbx_strand_id
1 'polypeptide(L)'
;MFISILKERTSSLRYVKRNDAMFMKLIGQVLAGLTFYTCLPVPRSWPTEFQGIARVAPLIGLLIGALLGGLDWGLVWLGIPILTRSAIVVVAWIFLTGGLHLDGAMDTADGLAVMDPERRLQVMTDSRTGAFGAMVAVILIVLKTVALSELTRDRGWFLMAAAGWGRWGQLIAIAQYPYLKPTGKGAFHKESIKSVWEAVPTLIVLIGLSLWIRPISVSGVAIAGLVGMGLNQKLGGQTGDTYGAIVEWTEALLLCILTAF
;
A
#
# COMPACT_ATOMS: atom_id res chain seq x y z
N MET A 1 -27.55 28.84 -37.16
CA MET A 1 -28.31 27.95 -36.26
C MET A 1 -27.96 26.48 -36.45
N PHE A 2 -27.93 25.90 -37.66
CA PHE A 2 -27.59 24.48 -37.89
C PHE A 2 -26.14 24.11 -37.53
N ILE A 3 -25.16 24.98 -37.74
CA ILE A 3 -23.74 24.77 -37.46
C ILE A 3 -23.44 24.77 -35.95
N SER A 4 -24.20 25.51 -35.11
CA SER A 4 -24.06 25.52 -33.66
C SER A 4 -24.51 24.19 -33.03
N ILE A 5 -25.61 23.61 -33.54
CA ILE A 5 -26.16 22.33 -33.07
C ILE A 5 -25.23 21.15 -33.39
N LEU A 6 -24.59 21.18 -34.57
CA LEU A 6 -23.59 20.15 -34.95
C LEU A 6 -22.31 20.25 -34.10
N LYS A 7 -21.90 21.47 -33.73
CA LYS A 7 -20.73 21.69 -32.86
C LYS A 7 -20.98 21.23 -31.41
N GLU A 8 -22.18 21.42 -30.87
CA GLU A 8 -22.58 20.91 -29.56
C GLU A 8 -22.69 19.38 -29.55
N ARG A 9 -23.28 18.75 -30.57
CA ARG A 9 -23.34 17.29 -30.67
C ARG A 9 -21.94 16.64 -30.78
N THR A 10 -21.03 17.22 -31.53
CA THR A 10 -19.66 16.70 -31.66
C THR A 10 -18.81 16.95 -30.44
N SER A 11 -19.10 17.98 -29.63
CA SER A 11 -18.43 18.21 -28.33
C SER A 11 -18.96 17.25 -27.27
N SER A 12 -20.27 17.00 -27.23
CA SER A 12 -20.87 16.04 -26.29
C SER A 12 -20.42 14.59 -26.59
N LEU A 13 -20.36 14.17 -27.85
CA LEU A 13 -19.86 12.84 -28.23
C LEU A 13 -18.36 12.67 -27.94
N ARG A 14 -17.55 13.72 -28.08
CA ARG A 14 -16.13 13.69 -27.67
C ARG A 14 -15.97 13.64 -26.15
N TYR A 15 -16.81 14.34 -25.40
CA TYR A 15 -16.82 14.31 -23.94
C TYR A 15 -17.20 12.92 -23.40
N VAL A 16 -18.25 12.29 -23.94
CA VAL A 16 -18.67 10.94 -23.57
C VAL A 16 -17.55 9.93 -23.87
N LYS A 17 -17.02 9.90 -25.10
CA LYS A 17 -15.91 9.00 -25.47
C LYS A 17 -14.66 9.18 -24.59
N ARG A 18 -14.37 10.42 -24.17
CA ARG A 18 -13.21 10.70 -23.28
C ARG A 18 -13.45 10.18 -21.86
N ASN A 19 -14.67 10.30 -21.36
CA ASN A 19 -15.04 9.78 -20.03
C ASN A 19 -15.03 8.25 -20.02
N ASP A 20 -15.55 7.61 -21.07
CA ASP A 20 -15.52 6.14 -21.19
C ASP A 20 -14.07 5.62 -21.23
N ALA A 21 -13.18 6.27 -21.97
CA ALA A 21 -11.77 5.92 -22.05
C ALA A 21 -11.06 6.10 -20.69
N MET A 22 -11.37 7.17 -19.96
CA MET A 22 -10.81 7.42 -18.63
C MET A 22 -11.31 6.40 -17.61
N PHE A 23 -12.58 6.05 -17.64
CA PHE A 23 -13.18 5.02 -16.77
C PHE A 23 -12.60 3.64 -17.04
N MET A 24 -12.48 3.25 -18.32
CA MET A 24 -11.85 1.98 -18.70
C MET A 24 -10.37 1.91 -18.29
N LYS A 25 -9.64 3.02 -18.39
CA LYS A 25 -8.26 3.10 -17.89
C LYS A 25 -8.19 2.89 -16.37
N LEU A 26 -9.08 3.51 -15.61
CA LEU A 26 -9.13 3.35 -14.16
C LEU A 26 -9.44 1.89 -13.76
N ILE A 27 -10.41 1.25 -14.43
CA ILE A 27 -10.70 -0.18 -14.23
C ILE A 27 -9.45 -1.00 -14.53
N GLY A 28 -8.79 -0.76 -15.66
CA GLY A 28 -7.55 -1.45 -16.03
C GLY A 28 -6.44 -1.27 -14.99
N GLN A 29 -6.30 -0.08 -14.40
CA GLN A 29 -5.34 0.17 -13.32
C GLN A 29 -5.71 -0.56 -12.03
N VAL A 30 -6.99 -0.63 -11.66
CA VAL A 30 -7.44 -1.39 -10.49
C VAL A 30 -7.15 -2.89 -10.67
N LEU A 31 -7.46 -3.45 -11.84
CA LEU A 31 -7.20 -4.86 -12.16
C LEU A 31 -5.70 -5.17 -12.17
N ALA A 32 -4.89 -4.30 -12.78
CA ALA A 32 -3.44 -4.42 -12.75
C ALA A 32 -2.87 -4.26 -11.33
N GLY A 33 -3.44 -3.35 -10.53
CA GLY A 33 -3.11 -3.16 -9.12
C GLY A 33 -3.42 -4.40 -8.29
N LEU A 34 -4.57 -5.04 -8.48
CA LEU A 34 -4.90 -6.32 -7.85
C LEU A 34 -3.86 -7.40 -8.21
N THR A 35 -3.52 -7.51 -9.48
CA THR A 35 -2.51 -8.48 -9.96
C THR A 35 -1.12 -8.22 -9.36
N PHE A 36 -0.75 -6.95 -9.16
CA PHE A 36 0.58 -6.59 -8.66
C PHE A 36 0.69 -6.66 -7.14
N TYR A 37 -0.32 -6.18 -6.42
CA TYR A 37 -0.28 -6.05 -4.95
C TYR A 37 -0.89 -7.22 -4.19
N THR A 38 -1.51 -8.18 -4.90
CA THR A 38 -2.17 -9.33 -4.28
C THR A 38 -1.97 -10.61 -5.07
N CYS A 39 -2.18 -11.75 -4.41
CA CYS A 39 -2.24 -13.06 -5.04
C CYS A 39 -3.64 -13.41 -5.57
N LEU A 40 -4.58 -12.46 -5.59
CA LEU A 40 -5.93 -12.69 -6.10
C LEU A 40 -5.90 -12.96 -7.61
N PRO A 41 -6.59 -13.99 -8.08
CA PRO A 41 -6.61 -14.32 -9.50
C PRO A 41 -7.41 -13.27 -10.29
N VAL A 42 -6.75 -12.62 -11.24
CA VAL A 42 -7.39 -11.75 -12.23
C VAL A 42 -7.37 -12.48 -13.58
N PRO A 43 -8.52 -12.67 -14.24
CA PRO A 43 -8.55 -13.34 -15.54
C PRO A 43 -7.68 -12.62 -16.57
N ARG A 44 -6.87 -13.37 -17.32
CA ARG A 44 -5.96 -12.81 -18.34
C ARG A 44 -6.68 -12.10 -19.49
N SER A 45 -7.96 -12.38 -19.69
CA SER A 45 -8.81 -11.74 -20.70
C SER A 45 -9.29 -10.35 -20.29
N TRP A 46 -9.12 -9.96 -19.02
CA TRP A 46 -9.54 -8.64 -18.55
C TRP A 46 -8.50 -7.59 -18.90
N PRO A 47 -8.93 -6.37 -19.27
CA PRO A 47 -8.02 -5.30 -19.61
C PRO A 47 -7.21 -4.88 -18.37
N THR A 48 -5.88 -4.92 -18.45
CA THR A 48 -4.99 -4.47 -17.39
C THR A 48 -4.13 -3.32 -17.89
N GLU A 49 -4.00 -2.26 -17.07
CA GLU A 49 -3.17 -1.09 -17.34
C GLU A 49 -2.19 -0.90 -16.18
N PHE A 50 -0.95 -1.32 -16.36
CA PHE A 50 0.07 -1.25 -15.30
C PHE A 50 0.62 0.16 -15.09
N GLN A 51 0.53 1.04 -16.09
CA GLN A 51 1.04 2.40 -15.96
C GLN A 51 0.25 3.19 -14.93
N GLY A 52 0.90 3.61 -13.86
CA GLY A 52 0.32 4.43 -12.80
C GLY A 52 -0.52 3.67 -11.77
N ILE A 53 -0.37 2.34 -11.64
CA ILE A 53 -1.08 1.53 -10.63
C ILE A 53 -0.83 2.00 -9.19
N ALA A 54 0.28 2.70 -8.92
CA ALA A 54 0.53 3.26 -7.61
C ALA A 54 -0.56 4.26 -7.16
N ARG A 55 -1.26 4.93 -8.09
CA ARG A 55 -2.39 5.84 -7.77
C ARG A 55 -3.55 5.11 -7.10
N VAL A 56 -3.78 3.87 -7.50
CA VAL A 56 -4.87 3.04 -6.97
C VAL A 56 -4.42 2.13 -5.82
N ALA A 57 -3.12 2.05 -5.54
CA ALA A 57 -2.59 1.21 -4.47
C ALA A 57 -3.28 1.44 -3.10
N PRO A 58 -3.60 2.68 -2.65
CA PRO A 58 -4.33 2.88 -1.41
C PRO A 58 -5.74 2.27 -1.43
N LEU A 59 -6.43 2.29 -2.58
CA LEU A 59 -7.75 1.65 -2.73
C LEU A 59 -7.64 0.12 -2.69
N ILE A 60 -6.59 -0.44 -3.27
CA ILE A 60 -6.28 -1.87 -3.13
C ILE A 60 -5.98 -2.20 -1.66
N GLY A 61 -5.30 -1.31 -0.94
CA GLY A 61 -5.10 -1.44 0.51
C GLY A 61 -6.42 -1.52 1.27
N LEU A 62 -7.37 -0.64 0.97
CA LEU A 62 -8.72 -0.69 1.57
C LEU A 62 -9.41 -2.03 1.29
N LEU A 63 -9.31 -2.54 0.06
CA LEU A 63 -9.87 -3.84 -0.30
C LEU A 63 -9.18 -4.99 0.45
N ILE A 64 -7.84 -4.99 0.54
CA ILE A 64 -7.10 -5.98 1.34
C ILE A 64 -7.59 -5.95 2.79
N GLY A 65 -7.67 -4.78 3.40
CA GLY A 65 -8.16 -4.63 4.77
C GLY A 65 -9.61 -5.10 4.94
N ALA A 66 -10.49 -4.86 3.96
CA ALA A 66 -11.86 -5.34 3.96
C ALA A 66 -11.93 -6.87 3.90
N LEU A 67 -11.12 -7.52 3.05
CA LEU A 67 -11.04 -8.98 2.96
C LEU A 67 -10.53 -9.60 4.26
N LEU A 68 -9.50 -9.01 4.87
CA LEU A 68 -8.96 -9.43 6.16
C LEU A 68 -9.97 -9.21 7.29
N GLY A 69 -10.71 -8.11 7.27
CA GLY A 69 -11.81 -7.85 8.19
C GLY A 69 -12.94 -8.87 8.06
N GLY A 70 -13.29 -9.24 6.83
CA GLY A 70 -14.27 -10.31 6.56
C GLY A 70 -13.79 -11.67 7.08
N LEU A 71 -12.49 -11.99 6.90
CA LEU A 71 -11.89 -13.19 7.48
C LEU A 71 -11.96 -13.16 9.00
N ASP A 72 -11.55 -12.06 9.64
CA ASP A 72 -11.60 -11.89 11.09
C ASP A 72 -13.01 -12.09 11.63
N TRP A 73 -14.01 -11.48 10.97
CA TRP A 73 -15.42 -11.64 11.32
C TRP A 73 -15.89 -13.11 11.18
N GLY A 74 -15.51 -13.81 10.12
CA GLY A 74 -15.80 -15.22 9.95
C GLY A 74 -15.20 -16.11 11.05
N LEU A 75 -13.96 -15.79 11.47
CA LEU A 75 -13.29 -16.50 12.58
C LEU A 75 -13.97 -16.26 13.94
N VAL A 76 -14.63 -15.09 14.12
CA VAL A 76 -15.49 -14.86 15.30
C VAL A 76 -16.64 -15.86 15.35
N TRP A 77 -17.32 -16.08 14.23
CA TRP A 77 -18.43 -17.04 14.14
C TRP A 77 -18.00 -18.48 14.44
N LEU A 78 -16.73 -18.83 14.15
CA LEU A 78 -16.16 -20.12 14.48
C LEU A 78 -15.68 -20.22 15.93
N GLY A 79 -15.86 -19.17 16.76
CA GLY A 79 -15.45 -19.13 18.16
C GLY A 79 -13.93 -19.06 18.36
N ILE A 80 -13.16 -18.68 17.36
CA ILE A 80 -11.69 -18.61 17.46
C ILE A 80 -11.28 -17.48 18.44
N PRO A 81 -10.44 -17.75 19.46
CA PRO A 81 -9.97 -16.75 20.40
C PRO A 81 -9.23 -15.58 19.73
N ILE A 82 -9.34 -14.38 20.30
CA ILE A 82 -8.87 -13.13 19.67
C ILE A 82 -7.39 -13.16 19.27
N LEU A 83 -6.50 -13.70 20.11
CA LEU A 83 -5.07 -13.78 19.80
C LEU A 83 -4.80 -14.72 18.61
N THR A 84 -5.39 -15.92 18.64
CA THR A 84 -5.25 -16.89 17.54
C THR A 84 -5.83 -16.31 16.23
N ARG A 85 -6.98 -15.65 16.30
CA ARG A 85 -7.62 -14.99 15.18
C ARG A 85 -6.73 -13.87 14.61
N SER A 86 -6.10 -13.08 15.48
CA SER A 86 -5.16 -12.03 15.07
C SER A 86 -3.95 -12.60 14.33
N ALA A 87 -3.38 -13.69 14.83
CA ALA A 87 -2.28 -14.38 14.16
C ALA A 87 -2.69 -14.91 12.79
N ILE A 88 -3.87 -15.54 12.67
CA ILE A 88 -4.40 -16.03 11.39
C ILE A 88 -4.60 -14.88 10.40
N VAL A 89 -5.15 -13.75 10.84
CA VAL A 89 -5.36 -12.56 9.99
C VAL A 89 -4.03 -12.00 9.49
N VAL A 90 -3.00 -11.90 10.35
CA VAL A 90 -1.67 -11.41 9.94
C VAL A 90 -1.01 -12.38 8.96
N VAL A 91 -1.09 -13.68 9.19
CA VAL A 91 -0.59 -14.70 8.25
C VAL A 91 -1.34 -14.61 6.91
N ALA A 92 -2.67 -14.49 6.94
CA ALA A 92 -3.47 -14.30 5.72
C ALA A 92 -3.10 -13.01 4.99
N TRP A 93 -2.76 -11.94 5.72
CA TRP A 93 -2.30 -10.68 5.12
C TRP A 93 -1.03 -10.88 4.30
N ILE A 94 -0.03 -11.57 4.88
CA ILE A 94 1.23 -11.89 4.19
C ILE A 94 0.96 -12.72 2.93
N PHE A 95 0.14 -13.78 3.03
CA PHE A 95 -0.19 -14.61 1.87
C PHE A 95 -0.98 -13.85 0.82
N LEU A 96 -1.95 -13.03 1.21
CA LEU A 96 -2.77 -12.25 0.28
C LEU A 96 -1.92 -11.27 -0.54
N THR A 97 -0.87 -10.70 0.06
CA THR A 97 0.07 -9.78 -0.61
C THR A 97 1.27 -10.50 -1.24
N GLY A 98 1.34 -11.83 -1.15
CA GLY A 98 2.49 -12.62 -1.62
C GLY A 98 3.79 -12.27 -0.92
N GLY A 99 3.73 -11.68 0.28
CA GLY A 99 4.91 -11.23 1.03
C GLY A 99 5.65 -10.03 0.41
N LEU A 100 5.14 -9.45 -0.68
CA LEU A 100 5.81 -8.41 -1.48
C LEU A 100 6.38 -7.26 -0.63
N HIS A 101 5.58 -6.74 0.31
CA HIS A 101 5.99 -5.60 1.12
C HIS A 101 6.89 -6.03 2.29
N LEU A 102 6.61 -7.19 2.88
CA LEU A 102 7.40 -7.75 3.96
C LEU A 102 8.82 -8.08 3.48
N ASP A 103 8.96 -8.67 2.31
CA ASP A 103 10.25 -8.91 1.64
C ASP A 103 11.04 -7.60 1.50
N GLY A 104 10.40 -6.55 0.97
CA GLY A 104 11.03 -5.24 0.87
C GLY A 104 11.44 -4.62 2.21
N ALA A 105 10.67 -4.86 3.29
CA ALA A 105 11.03 -4.41 4.64
C ALA A 105 12.25 -5.19 5.17
N MET A 106 12.34 -6.49 4.88
CA MET A 106 13.47 -7.34 5.23
C MET A 106 14.74 -6.90 4.49
N ASP A 107 14.67 -6.73 3.18
CA ASP A 107 15.80 -6.28 2.35
C ASP A 107 16.30 -4.89 2.77
N THR A 108 15.36 -3.99 3.08
CA THR A 108 15.68 -2.65 3.60
C THR A 108 16.43 -2.74 4.92
N ALA A 109 16.03 -3.63 5.83
CA ALA A 109 16.69 -3.82 7.12
C ALA A 109 18.11 -4.37 6.96
N ASP A 110 18.29 -5.37 6.12
CA ASP A 110 19.61 -5.94 5.82
C ASP A 110 20.53 -4.91 5.17
N GLY A 111 20.01 -4.12 4.23
CA GLY A 111 20.78 -3.03 3.61
C GLY A 111 21.17 -1.95 4.60
N LEU A 112 20.26 -1.52 5.49
CA LEU A 112 20.55 -0.48 6.48
C LEU A 112 21.51 -0.93 7.58
N ALA A 113 21.62 -2.24 7.82
CA ALA A 113 22.59 -2.81 8.76
C ALA A 113 24.04 -2.72 8.26
N VAL A 114 24.23 -2.50 6.96
CA VAL A 114 25.58 -2.33 6.37
C VAL A 114 26.13 -0.95 6.71
N MET A 115 27.33 -0.91 7.31
CA MET A 115 27.98 0.33 7.70
C MET A 115 28.35 1.20 6.48
N ASP A 116 28.84 0.58 5.41
CA ASP A 116 29.24 1.23 4.17
C ASP A 116 28.01 1.61 3.33
N PRO A 117 27.71 2.92 3.14
CA PRO A 117 26.54 3.37 2.39
C PRO A 117 26.50 2.90 0.93
N GLU A 118 27.67 2.75 0.28
CA GLU A 118 27.77 2.34 -1.14
C GLU A 118 27.35 0.88 -1.33
N ARG A 119 27.55 0.04 -0.33
CA ARG A 119 27.18 -1.37 -0.34
C ARG A 119 25.72 -1.64 0.03
N ARG A 120 25.01 -0.68 0.62
CA ARG A 120 23.62 -0.87 1.08
C ARG A 120 22.69 -1.33 -0.03
N LEU A 121 22.72 -0.64 -1.16
CA LEU A 121 21.86 -0.97 -2.31
C LEU A 121 22.23 -2.33 -2.93
N GLN A 122 23.49 -2.72 -2.87
CA GLN A 122 23.93 -4.03 -3.33
C GLN A 122 23.38 -5.15 -2.44
N VAL A 123 23.43 -4.98 -1.13
CA VAL A 123 22.86 -5.95 -0.17
C VAL A 123 21.36 -6.08 -0.35
N MET A 124 20.62 -4.96 -0.54
CA MET A 124 19.20 -4.97 -0.84
C MET A 124 18.82 -5.64 -2.18
N THR A 125 19.78 -6.00 -3.01
CA THR A 125 19.55 -6.76 -4.26
C THR A 125 19.95 -8.23 -4.15
N ASP A 126 20.55 -8.63 -3.06
CA ASP A 126 20.91 -10.04 -2.81
C ASP A 126 19.63 -10.80 -2.38
N SER A 127 19.34 -11.90 -3.06
CA SER A 127 18.18 -12.76 -2.74
C SER A 127 18.33 -13.54 -1.43
N ARG A 128 19.45 -13.45 -0.74
CA ARG A 128 19.70 -14.11 0.54
C ARG A 128 19.21 -13.22 1.68
N THR A 129 18.34 -13.76 2.49
CA THR A 129 17.87 -13.08 3.71
C THR A 129 18.98 -13.02 4.76
N GLY A 130 19.30 -11.82 5.23
CA GLY A 130 20.21 -11.60 6.33
C GLY A 130 19.51 -11.68 7.71
N ALA A 131 20.32 -11.60 8.75
CA ALA A 131 19.78 -11.67 10.12
C ALA A 131 18.90 -10.48 10.49
N PHE A 132 19.21 -9.28 10.02
CA PHE A 132 18.42 -8.08 10.30
C PHE A 132 17.07 -8.10 9.59
N GLY A 133 17.02 -8.61 8.34
CA GLY A 133 15.77 -8.84 7.63
C GLY A 133 14.86 -9.82 8.38
N ALA A 134 15.41 -10.96 8.81
CA ALA A 134 14.66 -11.93 9.60
C ALA A 134 14.13 -11.34 10.91
N MET A 135 14.95 -10.56 11.64
CA MET A 135 14.52 -9.88 12.87
C MET A 135 13.39 -8.90 12.61
N VAL A 136 13.47 -8.09 11.53
CA VAL A 136 12.42 -7.12 11.19
C VAL A 136 11.13 -7.82 10.80
N ALA A 137 11.18 -8.93 10.07
CA ALA A 137 9.98 -9.73 9.78
C ALA A 137 9.29 -10.20 11.06
N VAL A 138 10.05 -10.75 12.02
CA VAL A 138 9.49 -11.18 13.32
C VAL A 138 8.89 -10.01 14.07
N ILE A 139 9.58 -8.85 14.14
CA ILE A 139 9.10 -7.66 14.82
C ILE A 139 7.76 -7.19 14.20
N LEU A 140 7.67 -7.08 12.89
CA LEU A 140 6.46 -6.62 12.18
C LEU A 140 5.28 -7.58 12.41
N ILE A 141 5.51 -8.88 12.30
CA ILE A 141 4.49 -9.92 12.54
C ILE A 141 3.99 -9.86 13.99
N VAL A 142 4.91 -9.77 14.96
CA VAL A 142 4.56 -9.69 16.38
C VAL A 142 3.78 -8.41 16.68
N LEU A 143 4.27 -7.24 16.22
CA LEU A 143 3.59 -5.96 16.44
C LEU A 143 2.17 -5.97 15.86
N LYS A 144 1.99 -6.40 14.62
CA LYS A 144 0.66 -6.49 13.99
C LYS A 144 -0.25 -7.47 14.75
N THR A 145 0.26 -8.63 15.15
CA THR A 145 -0.52 -9.65 15.86
C THR A 145 -0.96 -9.17 17.23
N VAL A 146 -0.03 -8.63 18.02
CA VAL A 146 -0.32 -8.11 19.37
C VAL A 146 -1.27 -6.92 19.28
N ALA A 147 -0.99 -5.93 18.44
CA ALA A 147 -1.87 -4.79 18.28
C ALA A 147 -3.30 -5.21 17.88
N LEU A 148 -3.44 -6.13 16.92
CA LEU A 148 -4.76 -6.66 16.56
C LEU A 148 -5.42 -7.42 17.72
N SER A 149 -4.70 -8.10 18.58
CA SER A 149 -5.29 -8.82 19.71
C SER A 149 -5.85 -7.88 20.79
N GLU A 150 -5.31 -6.67 20.91
CA GLU A 150 -5.80 -5.64 21.84
C GLU A 150 -7.01 -4.87 21.26
N LEU A 151 -7.16 -4.82 19.95
CA LEU A 151 -8.29 -4.17 19.29
C LEU A 151 -9.53 -5.09 19.33
N THR A 152 -10.49 -4.80 20.22
CA THR A 152 -11.65 -5.66 20.44
C THR A 152 -12.85 -5.31 19.56
N ARG A 153 -12.92 -4.08 19.04
CA ARG A 153 -14.01 -3.55 18.19
C ARG A 153 -13.42 -2.96 16.91
N ASP A 154 -14.25 -2.81 15.91
CA ASP A 154 -13.94 -2.10 14.66
C ASP A 154 -12.72 -2.62 13.88
N ARG A 155 -12.25 -3.83 14.19
CA ARG A 155 -11.02 -4.42 13.67
C ARG A 155 -10.95 -4.41 12.14
N GLY A 156 -12.05 -4.73 11.46
CA GLY A 156 -12.12 -4.69 10.00
C GLY A 156 -11.84 -3.29 9.45
N TRP A 157 -12.39 -2.26 10.09
CA TRP A 157 -12.16 -0.88 9.71
C TRP A 157 -10.71 -0.44 9.96
N PHE A 158 -10.11 -0.87 11.07
CA PHE A 158 -8.70 -0.59 11.37
C PHE A 158 -7.76 -1.30 10.40
N LEU A 159 -8.09 -2.53 9.98
CA LEU A 159 -7.35 -3.23 8.93
C LEU A 159 -7.43 -2.48 7.59
N MET A 160 -8.60 -1.96 7.22
CA MET A 160 -8.76 -1.12 6.03
C MET A 160 -7.92 0.16 6.13
N ALA A 161 -7.99 0.87 7.26
CA ALA A 161 -7.22 2.09 7.47
C ALA A 161 -5.71 1.80 7.40
N ALA A 162 -5.21 0.78 8.12
CA ALA A 162 -3.79 0.44 8.14
C ALA A 162 -3.27 0.08 6.75
N ALA A 163 -3.94 -0.82 6.04
CA ALA A 163 -3.54 -1.23 4.70
C ALA A 163 -3.64 -0.10 3.68
N GLY A 164 -4.64 0.78 3.81
CA GLY A 164 -4.80 1.97 2.96
C GLY A 164 -3.70 2.99 3.18
N TRP A 165 -3.41 3.35 4.45
CA TRP A 165 -2.36 4.32 4.79
C TRP A 165 -0.96 3.83 4.45
N GLY A 166 -0.66 2.55 4.62
CA GLY A 166 0.60 1.96 4.20
C GLY A 166 0.87 2.19 2.71
N ARG A 167 -0.10 1.91 1.86
CA ARG A 167 0.03 2.08 0.40
C ARG A 167 -0.05 3.54 -0.03
N TRP A 168 -0.72 4.40 0.73
CA TRP A 168 -0.64 5.84 0.51
C TRP A 168 0.77 6.36 0.82
N GLY A 169 1.40 5.86 1.89
CA GLY A 169 2.79 6.14 2.20
C GLY A 169 3.75 5.74 1.07
N GLN A 170 3.54 4.59 0.47
CA GLN A 170 4.26 4.18 -0.74
C GLN A 170 4.04 5.17 -1.89
N LEU A 171 2.80 5.54 -2.18
CA LEU A 171 2.47 6.45 -3.29
C LEU A 171 3.12 7.83 -3.11
N ILE A 172 3.05 8.42 -1.91
CA ILE A 172 3.67 9.72 -1.66
C ILE A 172 5.19 9.65 -1.73
N ALA A 173 5.80 8.55 -1.27
CA ALA A 173 7.24 8.34 -1.37
C ALA A 173 7.71 8.20 -2.83
N ILE A 174 6.96 7.49 -3.68
CA ILE A 174 7.20 7.41 -5.13
C ILE A 174 7.16 8.82 -5.75
N ALA A 175 6.17 9.62 -5.39
CA ALA A 175 6.01 10.96 -5.95
C ALA A 175 7.13 11.92 -5.52
N GLN A 176 7.50 11.89 -4.24
CA GLN A 176 8.31 12.92 -3.59
C GLN A 176 9.82 12.67 -3.71
N TYR A 177 10.29 11.41 -3.56
CA TYR A 177 11.71 11.13 -3.43
C TYR A 177 12.34 10.60 -4.73
N PRO A 178 13.66 10.77 -4.93
CA PRO A 178 14.36 10.16 -6.06
C PRO A 178 14.37 8.63 -5.94
N TYR A 179 14.39 7.95 -7.07
CA TYR A 179 14.51 6.50 -7.14
C TYR A 179 15.96 6.11 -7.39
N LEU A 180 16.50 5.18 -6.58
CA LEU A 180 17.94 4.90 -6.52
C LEU A 180 18.40 3.79 -7.46
N LYS A 181 17.50 2.89 -7.89
CA LYS A 181 17.85 1.78 -8.78
C LYS A 181 17.45 2.14 -10.22
N PRO A 182 18.37 2.05 -11.23
CA PRO A 182 18.04 2.40 -12.61
C PRO A 182 17.04 1.41 -13.24
N THR A 183 16.95 0.21 -12.71
CA THR A 183 16.05 -0.87 -13.15
C THR A 183 15.38 -1.52 -11.95
N GLY A 184 14.28 -2.25 -12.17
CA GLY A 184 13.58 -2.99 -11.11
C GLY A 184 12.08 -2.69 -11.04
N LYS A 185 11.38 -3.48 -10.22
CA LYS A 185 9.91 -3.37 -10.06
C LYS A 185 9.44 -1.99 -9.57
N GLY A 186 10.28 -1.22 -8.89
CA GLY A 186 9.94 0.13 -8.42
C GLY A 186 10.15 1.23 -9.47
N ALA A 187 11.03 1.03 -10.46
CA ALA A 187 11.36 2.05 -11.45
C ALA A 187 10.15 2.50 -12.27
N PHE A 188 9.34 1.56 -12.76
CA PHE A 188 8.15 1.86 -13.55
C PHE A 188 7.09 2.68 -12.77
N HIS A 189 7.02 2.50 -11.44
CA HIS A 189 6.18 3.34 -10.61
C HIS A 189 6.65 4.79 -10.62
N LYS A 190 7.97 5.01 -10.44
CA LYS A 190 8.55 6.36 -10.46
C LYS A 190 8.39 7.04 -11.82
N GLU A 191 8.51 6.29 -12.90
CA GLU A 191 8.28 6.80 -14.25
C GLU A 191 6.84 7.25 -14.48
N SER A 192 5.89 6.58 -13.85
CA SER A 192 4.45 6.79 -14.04
C SER A 192 3.86 7.89 -13.15
N ILE A 193 4.45 8.14 -11.97
CA ILE A 193 3.98 9.14 -11.00
C ILE A 193 4.86 10.39 -11.11
N LYS A 194 4.26 11.50 -11.50
CA LYS A 194 4.99 12.75 -11.81
C LYS A 194 4.81 13.84 -10.75
N SER A 195 3.79 13.72 -9.91
CA SER A 195 3.45 14.78 -8.95
C SER A 195 2.85 14.23 -7.66
N VAL A 196 3.13 14.90 -6.55
CA VAL A 196 2.51 14.62 -5.24
C VAL A 196 0.98 14.83 -5.26
N TRP A 197 0.47 15.65 -6.17
CA TRP A 197 -0.97 15.87 -6.34
C TRP A 197 -1.73 14.60 -6.76
N GLU A 198 -1.03 13.62 -7.31
CA GLU A 198 -1.63 12.33 -7.69
C GLU A 198 -2.02 11.48 -6.47
N ALA A 199 -1.49 11.79 -5.28
CA ALA A 199 -1.85 11.14 -4.02
C ALA A 199 -3.08 11.80 -3.33
N VAL A 200 -3.50 13.01 -3.75
CA VAL A 200 -4.57 13.76 -3.09
C VAL A 200 -5.94 13.07 -3.16
N PRO A 201 -6.39 12.48 -4.27
CA PRO A 201 -7.70 11.83 -4.32
C PRO A 201 -7.82 10.71 -3.27
N THR A 202 -6.82 9.86 -3.15
CA THR A 202 -6.81 8.76 -2.17
C THR A 202 -6.55 9.27 -0.74
N LEU A 203 -5.84 10.37 -0.55
CA LEU A 203 -5.70 11.06 0.73
C LEU A 203 -7.07 11.49 1.28
N ILE A 204 -7.90 12.12 0.44
CA ILE A 204 -9.26 12.56 0.83
C ILE A 204 -10.11 11.36 1.27
N VAL A 205 -10.07 10.27 0.51
CA VAL A 205 -10.79 9.04 0.85
C VAL A 205 -10.33 8.48 2.20
N LEU A 206 -9.02 8.39 2.43
CA LEU A 206 -8.45 7.85 3.66
C LEU A 206 -8.73 8.74 4.88
N ILE A 207 -8.64 10.07 4.72
CA ILE A 207 -9.01 11.01 5.79
C ILE A 207 -10.50 10.85 6.12
N GLY A 208 -11.39 10.85 5.12
CA GLY A 208 -12.81 10.68 5.31
C GLY A 208 -13.14 9.38 6.05
N LEU A 209 -12.56 8.27 5.63
CA LEU A 209 -12.71 6.98 6.30
C LEU A 209 -12.18 7.02 7.74
N SER A 210 -10.98 7.58 7.94
CA SER A 210 -10.36 7.66 9.26
C SER A 210 -11.18 8.49 10.25
N LEU A 211 -11.70 9.64 9.82
CA LEU A 211 -12.55 10.49 10.65
C LEU A 211 -13.88 9.80 10.99
N TRP A 212 -14.41 9.00 10.08
CA TRP A 212 -15.64 8.24 10.31
C TRP A 212 -15.44 7.07 11.29
N ILE A 213 -14.32 6.34 11.19
CA ILE A 213 -14.02 5.19 12.06
C ILE A 213 -13.56 5.68 13.43
N ARG A 214 -12.43 6.39 13.45
CA ARG A 214 -11.77 6.92 14.63
C ARG A 214 -10.76 7.99 14.22
N PRO A 215 -10.89 9.26 14.65
CA PRO A 215 -10.03 10.36 14.17
C PRO A 215 -8.53 10.11 14.32
N ILE A 216 -8.09 9.37 15.34
CA ILE A 216 -6.68 9.01 15.53
C ILE A 216 -6.10 8.22 14.35
N SER A 217 -6.93 7.52 13.57
CA SER A 217 -6.48 6.80 12.37
C SER A 217 -5.87 7.73 11.30
N VAL A 218 -6.13 9.04 11.36
CA VAL A 218 -5.48 10.05 10.50
C VAL A 218 -3.98 10.14 10.79
N SER A 219 -3.50 9.68 11.96
CA SER A 219 -2.06 9.59 12.27
C SER A 219 -1.28 8.76 11.25
N GLY A 220 -1.96 7.90 10.48
CA GLY A 220 -1.36 7.15 9.37
C GLY A 220 -0.62 8.04 8.37
N VAL A 221 -1.10 9.29 8.12
CA VAL A 221 -0.39 10.24 7.24
C VAL A 221 0.97 10.63 7.82
N ALA A 222 1.04 10.92 9.12
CA ALA A 222 2.27 11.31 9.79
C ALA A 222 3.25 10.13 9.88
N ILE A 223 2.76 8.94 10.22
CA ILE A 223 3.58 7.72 10.29
C ILE A 223 4.20 7.44 8.91
N ALA A 224 3.39 7.41 7.85
CA ALA A 224 3.86 7.18 6.49
C ALA A 224 4.91 8.20 6.05
N GLY A 225 4.68 9.48 6.36
CA GLY A 225 5.62 10.56 6.08
C GLY A 225 6.94 10.40 6.83
N LEU A 226 6.90 10.11 8.13
CA LEU A 226 8.09 9.94 8.97
C LEU A 226 8.91 8.72 8.55
N VAL A 227 8.28 7.58 8.26
CA VAL A 227 8.99 6.39 7.77
C VAL A 227 9.65 6.67 6.42
N GLY A 228 8.91 7.24 5.46
CA GLY A 228 9.44 7.58 4.14
C GLY A 228 10.59 8.59 4.19
N MET A 229 10.47 9.63 5.04
CA MET A 229 11.51 10.63 5.27
C MET A 229 12.76 10.00 5.91
N GLY A 230 12.58 9.15 6.93
CA GLY A 230 13.69 8.49 7.61
C GLY A 230 14.50 7.59 6.67
N LEU A 231 13.82 6.81 5.82
CA LEU A 231 14.47 5.98 4.81
C LEU A 231 15.20 6.83 3.76
N ASN A 232 14.56 7.92 3.30
CA ASN A 232 15.20 8.85 2.37
C ASN A 232 16.46 9.50 2.97
N GLN A 233 16.44 9.90 4.23
CA GLN A 233 17.62 10.46 4.91
C GLN A 233 18.77 9.44 5.04
N LYS A 234 18.45 8.18 5.23
CA LYS A 234 19.45 7.11 5.40
C LYS A 234 20.07 6.63 4.10
N LEU A 235 19.32 6.69 2.98
CA LEU A 235 19.71 6.11 1.69
C LEU A 235 19.94 7.16 0.60
N GLY A 236 19.46 8.39 0.78
CA GLY A 236 19.49 9.44 -0.24
C GLY A 236 18.38 9.34 -1.30
N GLY A 237 17.42 8.43 -1.11
CA GLY A 237 16.30 8.18 -2.01
C GLY A 237 15.55 6.92 -1.63
N GLN A 238 14.76 6.39 -2.58
CA GLN A 238 13.94 5.20 -2.38
C GLN A 238 14.26 4.09 -3.38
N THR A 239 13.91 2.86 -3.03
CA THR A 239 13.93 1.67 -3.90
C THR A 239 12.55 0.99 -3.88
N GLY A 240 12.37 -0.08 -4.66
CA GLY A 240 11.18 -0.92 -4.54
C GLY A 240 11.03 -1.52 -3.14
N ASP A 241 12.16 -1.89 -2.52
CA ASP A 241 12.20 -2.51 -1.19
C ASP A 241 11.81 -1.51 -0.11
N THR A 242 12.33 -0.27 -0.18
CA THR A 242 11.93 0.79 0.77
C THR A 242 10.45 1.17 0.64
N TYR A 243 9.87 1.04 -0.55
CA TYR A 243 8.41 1.20 -0.71
C TYR A 243 7.66 0.13 0.09
N GLY A 244 8.12 -1.12 0.06
CA GLY A 244 7.58 -2.20 0.89
C GLY A 244 7.76 -1.93 2.38
N ALA A 245 8.95 -1.46 2.79
CA ALA A 245 9.22 -1.09 4.17
C ALA A 245 8.29 0.03 4.68
N ILE A 246 8.02 1.06 3.86
CA ILE A 246 7.07 2.13 4.21
C ILE A 246 5.68 1.54 4.46
N VAL A 247 5.21 0.63 3.61
CA VAL A 247 3.91 -0.04 3.79
C VAL A 247 3.87 -0.78 5.12
N GLU A 248 4.79 -1.70 5.35
CA GLU A 248 4.80 -2.58 6.51
C GLU A 248 4.92 -1.83 7.85
N TRP A 249 5.85 -0.86 7.92
CA TRP A 249 6.01 -0.06 9.12
C TRP A 249 4.81 0.86 9.37
N THR A 250 4.22 1.44 8.32
CA THR A 250 3.01 2.27 8.49
C THR A 250 1.86 1.44 9.02
N GLU A 251 1.63 0.25 8.47
CA GLU A 251 0.58 -0.68 8.92
C GLU A 251 0.77 -1.09 10.39
N ALA A 252 1.98 -1.55 10.75
CA ALA A 252 2.28 -2.01 12.10
C ALA A 252 2.16 -0.89 13.14
N LEU A 253 2.78 0.28 12.87
CA LEU A 253 2.78 1.40 13.80
C LEU A 253 1.38 2.02 13.96
N LEU A 254 0.60 2.10 12.88
CA LEU A 254 -0.78 2.59 12.97
C LEU A 254 -1.65 1.66 13.81
N LEU A 255 -1.55 0.35 13.62
CA LEU A 255 -2.27 -0.61 14.46
C LEU A 255 -1.86 -0.47 15.93
N CYS A 256 -0.57 -0.30 16.24
CA CYS A 256 -0.10 -0.07 17.61
C CYS A 256 -0.68 1.23 18.21
N ILE A 257 -0.71 2.33 17.45
CA ILE A 257 -1.28 3.60 17.94
C ILE A 257 -2.78 3.45 18.23
N LEU A 258 -3.51 2.70 17.40
CA LEU A 258 -4.94 2.49 17.57
C LEU A 258 -5.28 1.73 18.87
N THR A 259 -4.36 0.99 19.47
CA THR A 259 -4.59 0.31 20.76
C THR A 259 -4.61 1.26 21.94
N ALA A 260 -3.99 2.44 21.82
CA ALA A 260 -3.87 3.40 22.92
C ALA A 260 -5.11 4.32 23.10
N PHE A 261 -6.05 4.25 22.19
CA PHE A 261 -7.24 5.11 22.14
C PHE A 261 -8.48 4.28 21.85
#